data_3eda80bd6009b27b1e7d4e271296a8ff
#
_entry.id   3eda80bd6009b27b1e7d4e271296a8ff
#
_cell.length_a   1.000
_cell.length_b   1.000
_cell.length_c   1.000
_cell.angle_alpha   90.00
_cell.angle_beta   90.00
_cell.angle_gamma   90.00
#
_symmetry.space_group_name_H-M   'P 1'
#
loop_
_entity.id
_entity.type
_entity.pdbx_description
1 polymer ?
#
loop_
_entity_poly.entity_id
_entity_poly.type
_entity_poly.pdbx_seq_one_letter_code
_entity_poly.pdbx_strand_id
1 'polypeptide(L)'
;MVSTETLLHPGGYRTPWHSHRAGQLWRIATGLLVIESQRGRSVVPAKHIGWIPPGNQHAAFSESAIEGCAIYLDPACCTRLPDVPALFEPDDLTHALFSRLSVAESEYDPRKLTLLLDELAVAPQVHFTLPVPTDPRLKDVVRHLLQFVDDNQTVESHARQAGMSVRTFNRRFRAQTGMNFVNWRQLARVMQAMEWLAAGKPVGWIALSCGYSSVSAFIEVFRAWTGKTPGQWAVKEVPFGRR
;
A
#
# COMPACT_ATOMS: atom_id res chain seq x y z
N MET A 1 4.45 -25.83 -2.83
CA MET A 1 5.47 -25.40 -3.81
C MET A 1 5.65 -23.88 -3.66
N VAL A 2 6.88 -23.38 -3.75
CA VAL A 2 7.18 -21.93 -3.72
C VAL A 2 7.73 -21.57 -5.09
N SER A 3 7.26 -20.47 -5.67
CA SER A 3 7.84 -19.90 -6.90
C SER A 3 8.13 -18.42 -6.68
N THR A 4 9.07 -17.90 -7.43
CA THR A 4 9.53 -16.51 -7.34
C THR A 4 9.43 -15.82 -8.68
N GLU A 5 9.19 -14.52 -8.64
CA GLU A 5 9.12 -13.67 -9.82
C GLU A 5 9.94 -12.40 -9.58
N THR A 6 10.80 -12.06 -10.51
CA THR A 6 11.48 -10.76 -10.50
C THR A 6 10.55 -9.71 -11.08
N LEU A 7 10.34 -8.63 -10.35
CA LEU A 7 9.57 -7.48 -10.79
C LEU A 7 10.54 -6.42 -11.31
N LEU A 8 10.51 -6.19 -12.62
CA LEU A 8 11.27 -5.12 -13.26
C LEU A 8 10.37 -4.51 -14.34
N HIS A 9 9.69 -3.44 -13.97
CA HIS A 9 8.74 -2.79 -14.87
C HIS A 9 9.04 -1.29 -14.98
N PRO A 10 8.96 -0.72 -16.19
CA PRO A 10 8.94 0.72 -16.36
C PRO A 10 7.69 1.33 -15.73
N GLY A 11 7.66 2.64 -15.58
CA GLY A 11 6.46 3.33 -15.13
C GLY A 11 5.24 3.02 -16.00
N GLY A 12 4.05 3.14 -15.42
CA GLY A 12 2.78 2.81 -16.09
C GLY A 12 2.42 1.33 -16.07
N TYR A 13 3.09 0.52 -15.26
CA TYR A 13 2.73 -0.89 -15.05
C TYR A 13 1.34 -1.04 -14.44
N ARG A 14 0.53 -1.95 -14.99
CA ARG A 14 -0.79 -2.29 -14.46
C ARG A 14 -1.17 -3.72 -14.82
N THR A 15 -1.70 -4.47 -13.84
CA THR A 15 -2.36 -5.77 -14.07
C THR A 15 -3.87 -5.58 -14.17
N PRO A 16 -4.58 -6.44 -14.92
CA PRO A 16 -6.02 -6.55 -14.79
C PRO A 16 -6.40 -7.08 -13.39
N TRP A 17 -7.67 -6.95 -13.00
CA TRP A 17 -8.21 -7.65 -11.84
C TRP A 17 -8.11 -9.16 -12.03
N HIS A 18 -7.47 -9.83 -11.09
CA HIS A 18 -7.26 -11.28 -11.11
C HIS A 18 -7.20 -11.86 -9.70
N SER A 19 -7.17 -13.17 -9.61
CA SER A 19 -6.87 -13.91 -8.38
C SER A 19 -6.05 -15.15 -8.74
N HIS A 20 -5.30 -15.67 -7.79
CA HIS A 20 -4.54 -16.91 -7.93
C HIS A 20 -4.66 -17.76 -6.67
N ARG A 21 -4.42 -19.09 -6.82
CA ARG A 21 -4.53 -20.03 -5.69
C ARG A 21 -3.41 -19.86 -4.67
N ALA A 22 -2.25 -19.38 -5.10
CA ALA A 22 -1.11 -19.13 -4.22
C ALA A 22 -1.34 -17.88 -3.36
N GLY A 23 -0.80 -17.86 -2.15
CA GLY A 23 -0.57 -16.60 -1.44
C GLY A 23 0.60 -15.86 -2.07
N GLN A 24 0.64 -14.54 -2.02
CA GLN A 24 1.69 -13.75 -2.65
C GLN A 24 2.28 -12.72 -1.69
N LEU A 25 3.59 -12.75 -1.57
CA LEU A 25 4.39 -11.75 -0.87
C LEU A 25 5.13 -10.88 -1.89
N TRP A 26 5.17 -9.55 -1.69
CA TRP A 26 5.98 -8.64 -2.49
C TRP A 26 6.98 -7.89 -1.62
N ARG A 27 8.16 -7.73 -2.15
CA ARG A 27 9.15 -6.78 -1.63
C ARG A 27 9.61 -5.87 -2.76
N ILE A 28 9.37 -4.59 -2.60
CA ILE A 28 9.78 -3.55 -3.53
C ILE A 28 11.13 -2.99 -3.09
N ALA A 29 12.12 -3.01 -3.98
CA ALA A 29 13.44 -2.44 -3.74
C ALA A 29 13.49 -0.96 -4.15
N THR A 30 12.92 -0.62 -5.30
CA THR A 30 12.80 0.76 -5.79
C THR A 30 11.40 1.04 -6.32
N GLY A 31 10.94 2.27 -6.22
CA GLY A 31 9.60 2.68 -6.63
C GLY A 31 8.54 2.36 -5.56
N LEU A 32 7.30 2.23 -5.99
CA LEU A 32 6.15 1.95 -5.14
C LEU A 32 5.13 1.14 -5.91
N LEU A 33 4.66 0.05 -5.32
CA LEU A 33 3.57 -0.76 -5.87
C LEU A 33 2.26 -0.42 -5.16
N VAL A 34 1.22 -0.19 -5.94
CA VAL A 34 -0.14 0.01 -5.44
C VAL A 34 -0.94 -1.26 -5.70
N ILE A 35 -1.66 -1.71 -4.69
CA ILE A 35 -2.54 -2.87 -4.75
C ILE A 35 -3.97 -2.42 -4.52
N GLU A 36 -4.85 -2.73 -5.45
CA GLU A 36 -6.30 -2.60 -5.28
C GLU A 36 -6.90 -3.98 -4.98
N SER A 37 -7.75 -4.04 -3.97
CA SER A 37 -8.49 -5.22 -3.57
C SER A 37 -9.94 -4.86 -3.28
N GLN A 38 -10.80 -5.87 -3.05
CA GLN A 38 -12.18 -5.62 -2.64
C GLN A 38 -12.29 -4.87 -1.31
N ARG A 39 -11.26 -4.92 -0.46
CA ARG A 39 -11.20 -4.24 0.84
C ARG A 39 -10.68 -2.81 0.78
N GLY A 40 -10.04 -2.44 -0.32
CA GLY A 40 -9.50 -1.10 -0.49
C GLY A 40 -8.22 -1.06 -1.32
N ARG A 41 -7.59 0.11 -1.28
CA ARG A 41 -6.33 0.41 -1.95
C ARG A 41 -5.20 0.44 -0.91
N SER A 42 -4.11 -0.27 -1.19
CA SER A 42 -2.92 -0.31 -0.34
C SER A 42 -1.71 0.12 -1.14
N VAL A 43 -0.71 0.71 -0.49
CA VAL A 43 0.59 0.97 -1.10
C VAL A 43 1.64 0.08 -0.43
N VAL A 44 2.55 -0.47 -1.25
CA VAL A 44 3.72 -1.25 -0.80
C VAL A 44 4.95 -0.41 -1.12
N PRO A 45 5.43 0.41 -0.18
CA PRO A 45 6.65 1.19 -0.36
C PRO A 45 7.89 0.29 -0.23
N ALA A 46 9.03 0.80 -0.66
CA ALA A 46 10.32 0.15 -0.41
C ALA A 46 10.50 -0.17 1.08
N LYS A 47 11.18 -1.27 1.38
CA LYS A 47 11.40 -1.82 2.73
C LYS A 47 10.18 -2.43 3.43
N HIS A 48 9.04 -2.51 2.78
CA HIS A 48 7.90 -3.22 3.33
C HIS A 48 7.65 -4.51 2.56
N ILE A 49 6.98 -5.44 3.20
CA ILE A 49 6.53 -6.67 2.55
C ILE A 49 5.01 -6.64 2.48
N GLY A 50 4.49 -6.60 1.25
CA GLY A 50 3.06 -6.72 0.99
C GLY A 50 2.63 -8.18 0.94
N TRP A 51 1.43 -8.46 1.40
CA TRP A 51 0.81 -9.78 1.43
C TRP A 51 -0.57 -9.77 0.81
N ILE A 52 -0.82 -10.72 -0.07
CA ILE A 52 -2.16 -11.08 -0.55
C ILE A 52 -2.43 -12.55 -0.26
N PRO A 53 -3.51 -12.89 0.48
CA PRO A 53 -3.86 -14.27 0.75
C PRO A 53 -4.38 -15.00 -0.50
N PRO A 54 -4.35 -16.35 -0.50
CA PRO A 54 -4.89 -17.19 -1.58
C PRO A 54 -6.32 -16.81 -1.96
N GLY A 55 -6.61 -16.78 -3.26
CA GLY A 55 -7.94 -16.51 -3.80
C GLY A 55 -8.44 -15.07 -3.70
N ASN A 56 -7.67 -14.16 -3.13
CA ASN A 56 -8.06 -12.76 -2.99
C ASN A 56 -7.99 -12.05 -4.35
N GLN A 57 -9.11 -11.45 -4.78
CA GLN A 57 -9.16 -10.67 -6.03
C GLN A 57 -8.44 -9.34 -5.84
N HIS A 58 -7.52 -9.02 -6.74
CA HIS A 58 -6.72 -7.80 -6.71
C HIS A 58 -6.23 -7.37 -8.09
N ALA A 59 -5.78 -6.12 -8.16
CA ALA A 59 -5.00 -5.56 -9.26
C ALA A 59 -3.80 -4.82 -8.68
N ALA A 60 -2.70 -4.80 -9.43
CA ALA A 60 -1.48 -4.10 -9.05
C ALA A 60 -1.12 -3.04 -10.09
N PHE A 61 -0.60 -1.90 -9.67
CA PHE A 61 -0.09 -0.89 -10.59
C PHE A 61 1.02 -0.05 -9.97
N SER A 62 1.82 0.59 -10.83
CA SER A 62 2.82 1.58 -10.44
C SER A 62 2.93 2.66 -11.50
N GLU A 63 2.90 3.92 -11.08
CA GLU A 63 3.17 5.08 -11.96
C GLU A 63 4.67 5.26 -12.22
N SER A 64 5.52 4.89 -11.25
CA SER A 64 6.97 4.93 -11.36
C SER A 64 7.54 3.58 -11.81
N ALA A 65 8.78 3.59 -12.29
CA ALA A 65 9.51 2.34 -12.47
C ALA A 65 9.64 1.60 -11.13
N ILE A 66 9.44 0.29 -11.14
CA ILE A 66 9.59 -0.57 -9.97
C ILE A 66 10.63 -1.65 -10.22
N GLU A 67 11.40 -1.93 -9.17
CA GLU A 67 12.26 -3.09 -9.06
C GLU A 67 11.93 -3.81 -7.74
N GLY A 68 11.83 -5.13 -7.80
CA GLY A 68 11.48 -5.92 -6.63
C GLY A 68 11.37 -7.40 -6.96
N CYS A 69 10.75 -8.13 -6.06
CA CYS A 69 10.45 -9.54 -6.28
C CYS A 69 9.16 -9.94 -5.57
N ALA A 70 8.52 -10.97 -6.11
CA ALA A 70 7.39 -11.65 -5.51
C ALA A 70 7.74 -13.09 -5.16
N ILE A 71 7.16 -13.59 -4.07
CA ILE A 71 7.21 -15.00 -3.67
C ILE A 71 5.76 -15.50 -3.62
N TYR A 72 5.49 -16.56 -4.38
CA TYR A 72 4.20 -17.25 -4.38
C TYR A 72 4.26 -18.47 -3.48
N LEU A 73 3.31 -18.56 -2.57
CA LEU A 73 3.24 -19.58 -1.52
C LEU A 73 2.08 -20.54 -1.75
N ASP A 74 2.34 -21.83 -1.60
CA ASP A 74 1.26 -22.82 -1.52
C ASP A 74 0.28 -22.47 -0.39
N PRO A 75 -1.05 -22.60 -0.59
CA PRO A 75 -2.05 -22.29 0.44
C PRO A 75 -1.79 -22.98 1.78
N ALA A 76 -1.25 -24.20 1.77
CA ALA A 76 -0.90 -24.92 3.00
C ALA A 76 0.16 -24.22 3.85
N CYS A 77 1.00 -23.37 3.24
CA CYS A 77 2.04 -22.60 3.93
C CYS A 77 1.50 -21.26 4.48
N CYS A 78 0.30 -20.84 4.07
CA CYS A 78 -0.21 -19.49 4.36
C CYS A 78 -0.94 -19.37 5.72
N THR A 79 -1.12 -20.46 6.46
CA THR A 79 -1.97 -20.53 7.65
C THR A 79 -1.52 -19.65 8.83
N ARG A 80 -0.28 -19.18 8.82
CA ARG A 80 0.29 -18.29 9.84
C ARG A 80 0.14 -16.81 9.50
N LEU A 81 -0.15 -16.49 8.24
CA LEU A 81 -0.33 -15.12 7.76
C LEU A 81 -1.82 -14.73 7.82
N PRO A 82 -2.14 -13.44 7.84
CA PRO A 82 -3.52 -12.96 7.83
C PRO A 82 -4.33 -13.50 6.65
N ASP A 83 -5.62 -13.75 6.87
CA ASP A 83 -6.60 -14.10 5.83
C ASP A 83 -7.04 -12.90 4.98
N VAL A 84 -6.43 -11.75 5.20
CA VAL A 84 -6.68 -10.48 4.53
C VAL A 84 -5.38 -9.88 4.02
N PRO A 85 -5.42 -9.03 2.96
CA PRO A 85 -4.25 -8.28 2.53
C PRO A 85 -3.62 -7.51 3.69
N ALA A 86 -2.30 -7.58 3.81
CA ALA A 86 -1.53 -6.93 4.87
C ALA A 86 -0.24 -6.31 4.33
N LEU A 87 0.28 -5.36 5.08
CA LEU A 87 1.60 -4.77 4.85
C LEU A 87 2.41 -4.89 6.13
N PHE A 88 3.58 -5.47 6.04
CA PHE A 88 4.48 -5.69 7.17
C PHE A 88 5.66 -4.73 7.11
N GLU A 89 6.11 -4.27 8.28
CA GLU A 89 7.39 -3.58 8.48
C GLU A 89 8.41 -4.62 8.98
N PRO A 90 9.18 -5.26 8.08
CA PRO A 90 10.11 -6.33 8.43
C PRO A 90 11.39 -5.76 9.05
N ASP A 91 12.03 -6.54 9.89
CA ASP A 91 13.38 -6.31 10.37
C ASP A 91 14.45 -6.78 9.37
N ASP A 92 15.73 -6.64 9.72
CA ASP A 92 16.85 -7.02 8.86
C ASP A 92 16.91 -8.54 8.62
N LEU A 93 16.50 -9.36 9.61
CA LEU A 93 16.44 -10.81 9.46
C LEU A 93 15.39 -11.22 8.43
N THR A 94 14.19 -10.68 8.54
CA THR A 94 13.09 -10.92 7.62
C THR A 94 13.45 -10.49 6.20
N HIS A 95 14.13 -9.34 6.05
CA HIS A 95 14.65 -8.89 4.76
C HIS A 95 15.69 -9.83 4.17
N ALA A 96 16.63 -10.34 4.99
CA ALA A 96 17.65 -11.27 4.54
C ALA A 96 17.05 -12.61 4.12
N LEU A 97 16.09 -13.14 4.87
CA LEU A 97 15.36 -14.37 4.54
C LEU A 97 14.59 -14.23 3.22
N PHE A 98 13.83 -13.13 3.08
CA PHE A 98 13.10 -12.84 1.85
C PHE A 98 14.03 -12.78 0.64
N SER A 99 15.17 -12.08 0.77
CA SER A 99 16.16 -11.95 -0.30
C SER A 99 16.75 -13.31 -0.70
N ARG A 100 17.04 -14.17 0.27
CA ARG A 100 17.58 -15.52 0.00
C ARG A 100 16.57 -16.42 -0.71
N LEU A 101 15.28 -16.30 -0.36
CA LEU A 101 14.21 -17.09 -0.97
C LEU A 101 13.78 -16.56 -2.34
N SER A 102 14.11 -15.30 -2.68
CA SER A 102 13.76 -14.69 -3.97
C SER A 102 14.75 -15.00 -5.08
N VAL A 103 15.92 -15.59 -4.79
CA VAL A 103 16.93 -15.93 -5.81
C VAL A 103 16.55 -17.26 -6.44
N ALA A 104 16.24 -17.27 -7.74
CA ALA A 104 15.78 -18.44 -8.47
C ALA A 104 16.80 -19.61 -8.52
N GLU A 105 18.08 -19.31 -8.41
CA GLU A 105 19.17 -20.30 -8.43
C GLU A 105 19.52 -20.87 -7.03
N SER A 106 18.89 -20.38 -5.96
CA SER A 106 19.12 -20.85 -4.61
C SER A 106 18.36 -22.15 -4.40
N GLU A 107 19.05 -23.19 -3.91
CA GLU A 107 18.40 -24.41 -3.44
C GLU A 107 17.33 -24.06 -2.42
N TYR A 108 16.07 -24.43 -2.71
CA TYR A 108 14.94 -24.16 -1.85
C TYR A 108 15.11 -24.85 -0.50
N ASP A 109 15.29 -24.08 0.56
CA ASP A 109 15.36 -24.58 1.93
C ASP A 109 14.04 -24.28 2.66
N PRO A 110 13.21 -25.31 2.94
CA PRO A 110 11.93 -25.12 3.60
C PRO A 110 12.05 -24.53 5.01
N ARG A 111 13.20 -24.66 5.68
CA ARG A 111 13.46 -24.07 7.00
C ARG A 111 13.51 -22.54 6.92
N LYS A 112 14.13 -22.01 5.85
CA LYS A 112 14.17 -20.55 5.62
C LYS A 112 12.78 -19.98 5.37
N LEU A 113 11.92 -20.69 4.62
CA LEU A 113 10.54 -20.28 4.43
C LEU A 113 9.78 -20.30 5.76
N THR A 114 9.89 -21.38 6.54
CA THR A 114 9.24 -21.48 7.84
C THR A 114 9.63 -20.30 8.73
N LEU A 115 10.91 -19.98 8.81
CA LEU A 115 11.41 -18.87 9.62
C LEU A 115 10.89 -17.52 9.07
N LEU A 116 10.89 -17.30 7.75
CA LEU A 116 10.31 -16.09 7.17
C LEU A 116 8.82 -15.90 7.56
N LEU A 117 8.05 -16.99 7.52
CA LEU A 117 6.63 -16.92 7.86
C LEU A 117 6.41 -16.70 9.36
N ASP A 118 7.28 -17.25 10.23
CA ASP A 118 7.24 -17.02 11.67
C ASP A 118 7.55 -15.55 12.01
N GLU A 119 8.59 -14.98 11.38
CA GLU A 119 8.93 -13.56 11.55
C GLU A 119 7.81 -12.64 11.04
N LEU A 120 7.23 -12.92 9.87
CA LEU A 120 6.12 -12.14 9.34
C LEU A 120 4.85 -12.24 10.20
N ALA A 121 4.61 -13.39 10.86
CA ALA A 121 3.45 -13.55 11.74
C ALA A 121 3.50 -12.65 12.98
N VAL A 122 4.69 -12.23 13.42
CA VAL A 122 4.90 -11.34 14.58
C VAL A 122 5.33 -9.93 14.16
N ALA A 123 5.64 -9.69 12.90
CA ALA A 123 6.06 -8.39 12.39
C ALA A 123 4.97 -7.32 12.57
N PRO A 124 5.35 -6.07 12.89
CA PRO A 124 4.41 -4.96 12.93
C PRO A 124 3.69 -4.80 11.60
N GLN A 125 2.36 -4.67 11.66
CA GLN A 125 1.56 -4.34 10.48
C GLN A 125 1.42 -2.82 10.33
N VAL A 126 1.62 -2.35 9.11
CA VAL A 126 1.51 -0.93 8.77
C VAL A 126 0.21 -0.69 8.03
N HIS A 127 -0.49 0.38 8.40
CA HIS A 127 -1.82 0.68 7.87
C HIS A 127 -1.78 1.72 6.73
N PHE A 128 -1.08 1.41 5.63
CA PHE A 128 -1.20 2.16 4.36
C PHE A 128 -2.28 1.54 3.47
N THR A 129 -3.38 1.16 4.09
CA THR A 129 -4.57 0.65 3.39
C THR A 129 -5.70 1.64 3.55
N LEU A 130 -6.27 2.05 2.44
CA LEU A 130 -7.39 2.97 2.36
C LEU A 130 -8.68 2.16 2.17
N PRO A 131 -9.48 1.91 3.23
CA PRO A 131 -10.66 1.09 3.15
C PRO A 131 -11.73 1.73 2.25
N VAL A 132 -12.43 0.92 1.46
CA VAL A 132 -13.53 1.37 0.61
C VAL A 132 -14.87 1.01 1.27
N PRO A 133 -15.79 1.98 1.46
CA PRO A 133 -17.10 1.69 2.03
C PRO A 133 -17.95 0.84 1.10
N THR A 134 -18.96 0.14 1.63
CA THR A 134 -19.86 -0.72 0.86
C THR A 134 -21.11 0.02 0.37
N ASP A 135 -21.59 1.07 1.07
CA ASP A 135 -22.72 1.93 0.64
C ASP A 135 -22.37 2.63 -0.68
N PRO A 136 -23.15 2.46 -1.75
CA PRO A 136 -22.87 3.04 -3.08
C PRO A 136 -22.64 4.56 -3.05
N ARG A 137 -23.41 5.29 -2.24
CA ARG A 137 -23.31 6.76 -2.13
C ARG A 137 -21.99 7.20 -1.48
N LEU A 138 -21.50 6.44 -0.50
CA LEU A 138 -20.17 6.65 0.10
C LEU A 138 -19.07 6.24 -0.86
N LYS A 139 -19.27 5.17 -1.65
CA LYS A 139 -18.33 4.79 -2.73
C LYS A 139 -18.15 5.89 -3.76
N ASP A 140 -19.22 6.60 -4.12
CA ASP A 140 -19.14 7.69 -5.09
C ASP A 140 -18.32 8.86 -4.53
N VAL A 141 -18.50 9.21 -3.25
CA VAL A 141 -17.67 10.22 -2.57
C VAL A 141 -16.21 9.79 -2.53
N VAL A 142 -15.93 8.53 -2.16
CA VAL A 142 -14.56 7.98 -2.13
C VAL A 142 -13.93 8.00 -3.53
N ARG A 143 -14.66 7.58 -4.56
CA ARG A 143 -14.17 7.60 -5.95
C ARG A 143 -13.82 9.02 -6.40
N HIS A 144 -14.66 9.99 -6.08
CA HIS A 144 -14.41 11.40 -6.36
C HIS A 144 -13.11 11.88 -5.67
N LEU A 145 -12.95 11.61 -4.38
CA LEU A 145 -11.76 12.02 -3.63
C LEU A 145 -10.46 11.34 -4.08
N LEU A 146 -10.54 10.11 -4.61
CA LEU A 146 -9.38 9.44 -5.20
C LEU A 146 -9.01 10.00 -6.57
N GLN A 147 -9.99 10.53 -7.30
CA GLN A 147 -9.77 11.20 -8.59
C GLN A 147 -9.30 12.64 -8.43
N PHE A 148 -9.82 13.34 -7.42
CA PHE A 148 -9.55 14.76 -7.12
C PHE A 148 -9.02 14.88 -5.70
N VAL A 149 -7.75 14.51 -5.54
CA VAL A 149 -7.12 14.42 -4.20
C VAL A 149 -6.95 15.78 -3.52
N ASP A 150 -6.94 16.85 -4.30
CA ASP A 150 -6.90 18.25 -3.86
C ASP A 150 -8.26 18.81 -3.41
N ASP A 151 -9.35 18.00 -3.54
CA ASP A 151 -10.68 18.44 -3.12
C ASP A 151 -10.69 18.86 -1.66
N ASN A 152 -11.01 20.15 -1.43
CA ASN A 152 -11.08 20.80 -0.12
C ASN A 152 -12.52 21.04 0.35
N GLN A 153 -13.52 20.43 -0.30
CA GLN A 153 -14.91 20.54 0.14
C GLN A 153 -15.09 20.08 1.59
N THR A 154 -16.06 20.67 2.26
CA THR A 154 -16.36 20.34 3.66
C THR A 154 -17.09 19.01 3.79
N VAL A 155 -17.07 18.43 5.00
CA VAL A 155 -17.82 17.19 5.30
C VAL A 155 -19.33 17.38 5.04
N GLU A 156 -19.86 18.59 5.28
CA GLU A 156 -21.25 18.97 5.04
C GLU A 156 -21.59 18.88 3.54
N SER A 157 -20.67 19.33 2.69
CA SER A 157 -20.83 19.24 1.24
C SER A 157 -20.89 17.79 0.76
N HIS A 158 -19.94 16.96 1.19
CA HIS A 158 -19.90 15.54 0.84
C HIS A 158 -21.10 14.76 1.41
N ALA A 159 -21.54 15.06 2.63
CA ALA A 159 -22.74 14.46 3.21
C ALA A 159 -23.99 14.81 2.39
N ARG A 160 -24.12 16.07 1.95
CA ARG A 160 -25.23 16.51 1.10
C ARG A 160 -25.21 15.82 -0.26
N GLN A 161 -24.04 15.69 -0.91
CA GLN A 161 -23.88 14.95 -2.16
C GLN A 161 -24.29 13.48 -2.00
N ALA A 162 -23.99 12.87 -0.85
CA ALA A 162 -24.39 11.50 -0.53
C ALA A 162 -25.88 11.38 -0.11
N GLY A 163 -26.66 12.49 -0.07
CA GLY A 163 -28.04 12.48 0.38
C GLY A 163 -28.18 12.11 1.86
N MET A 164 -27.23 12.54 2.71
CA MET A 164 -27.18 12.21 4.13
C MET A 164 -27.03 13.45 5.00
N SER A 165 -27.53 13.39 6.26
CA SER A 165 -27.07 14.33 7.27
C SER A 165 -25.62 14.06 7.63
N VAL A 166 -24.88 15.08 8.09
CA VAL A 166 -23.46 14.96 8.54
C VAL A 166 -23.30 13.85 9.60
N ARG A 167 -24.24 13.76 10.56
CA ARG A 167 -24.24 12.70 11.58
C ARG A 167 -24.35 11.31 10.95
N THR A 168 -25.25 11.12 9.99
CA THR A 168 -25.46 9.83 9.33
C THR A 168 -24.25 9.47 8.47
N PHE A 169 -23.71 10.43 7.71
CA PHE A 169 -22.53 10.28 6.89
C PHE A 169 -21.34 9.78 7.73
N ASN A 170 -20.95 10.53 8.78
CA ASN A 170 -19.82 10.18 9.64
C ASN A 170 -20.01 8.82 10.32
N ARG A 171 -21.19 8.52 10.84
CA ARG A 171 -21.48 7.24 11.49
C ARG A 171 -21.34 6.07 10.51
N ARG A 172 -21.95 6.16 9.31
CA ARG A 172 -21.87 5.09 8.31
C ARG A 172 -20.48 4.95 7.74
N PHE A 173 -19.81 6.07 7.45
CA PHE A 173 -18.45 6.06 6.94
C PHE A 173 -17.51 5.33 7.91
N ARG A 174 -17.55 5.70 9.20
CA ARG A 174 -16.74 5.05 10.23
C ARG A 174 -17.09 3.58 10.43
N ALA A 175 -18.38 3.22 10.42
CA ALA A 175 -18.82 1.84 10.57
C ALA A 175 -18.31 0.93 9.43
N GLN A 176 -18.19 1.46 8.21
CA GLN A 176 -17.80 0.68 7.02
C GLN A 176 -16.30 0.71 6.72
N THR A 177 -15.60 1.78 7.13
CA THR A 177 -14.15 1.96 6.85
C THR A 177 -13.27 1.79 8.09
N GLY A 178 -13.85 1.77 9.29
CA GLY A 178 -13.09 1.83 10.54
C GLY A 178 -12.50 3.21 10.85
N MET A 179 -12.55 4.16 9.93
CA MET A 179 -11.92 5.48 10.02
C MET A 179 -12.94 6.62 10.04
N ASN A 180 -12.62 7.74 10.70
CA ASN A 180 -13.35 8.97 10.45
C ASN A 180 -12.99 9.52 9.07
N PHE A 181 -13.90 10.30 8.48
CA PHE A 181 -13.76 10.82 7.12
C PHE A 181 -12.53 11.73 6.93
N VAL A 182 -12.19 12.54 7.92
CA VAL A 182 -11.04 13.45 7.86
C VAL A 182 -9.73 12.67 7.80
N ASN A 183 -9.55 11.69 8.68
CA ASN A 183 -8.36 10.83 8.69
C ASN A 183 -8.27 10.01 7.40
N TRP A 184 -9.40 9.49 6.92
CA TRP A 184 -9.44 8.77 5.64
C TRP A 184 -8.95 9.65 4.48
N ARG A 185 -9.45 10.90 4.38
CA ARG A 185 -9.02 11.85 3.34
C ARG A 185 -7.55 12.24 3.49
N GLN A 186 -7.06 12.42 4.71
CA GLN A 186 -5.64 12.67 4.94
C GLN A 186 -4.78 11.48 4.48
N LEU A 187 -5.16 10.26 4.82
CA LEU A 187 -4.45 9.05 4.38
C LEU A 187 -4.46 8.93 2.85
N ALA A 188 -5.59 9.22 2.19
CA ALA A 188 -5.68 9.23 0.72
C ALA A 188 -4.65 10.19 0.10
N ARG A 189 -4.54 11.40 0.65
CA ARG A 189 -3.54 12.41 0.23
C ARG A 189 -2.10 11.96 0.47
N VAL A 190 -1.84 11.35 1.63
CA VAL A 190 -0.50 10.83 1.96
C VAL A 190 -0.13 9.69 1.01
N MET A 191 -1.03 8.76 0.73
CA MET A 191 -0.78 7.66 -0.20
C MET A 191 -0.52 8.17 -1.62
N GLN A 192 -1.30 9.15 -2.10
CA GLN A 192 -1.03 9.78 -3.40
C GLN A 192 0.30 10.54 -3.41
N ALA A 193 0.64 11.21 -2.31
CA ALA A 193 1.94 11.86 -2.17
C ALA A 193 3.10 10.85 -2.23
N MET A 194 2.96 9.66 -1.62
CA MET A 194 3.96 8.59 -1.70
C MET A 194 4.20 8.16 -3.16
N GLU A 195 3.12 8.02 -3.96
CA GLU A 195 3.22 7.69 -5.39
C GLU A 195 3.98 8.77 -6.17
N TRP A 196 3.64 10.04 -5.95
CA TRP A 196 4.30 11.16 -6.61
C TRP A 196 5.76 11.34 -6.17
N LEU A 197 6.07 11.09 -4.89
CA LEU A 197 7.46 11.07 -4.40
C LEU A 197 8.27 9.95 -5.07
N ALA A 198 7.71 8.76 -5.19
CA ALA A 198 8.34 7.63 -5.89
C ALA A 198 8.57 7.95 -7.38
N ALA A 199 7.67 8.74 -7.99
CA ALA A 199 7.80 9.25 -9.35
C ALA A 199 8.74 10.48 -9.47
N GLY A 200 9.38 10.91 -8.35
CA GLY A 200 10.36 12.00 -8.34
C GLY A 200 9.77 13.41 -8.42
N LYS A 201 8.47 13.58 -8.12
CA LYS A 201 7.84 14.91 -8.12
C LYS A 201 8.36 15.77 -6.95
N PRO A 202 8.52 17.11 -7.16
CA PRO A 202 9.00 18.01 -6.10
C PRO A 202 8.02 18.11 -4.93
N VAL A 203 8.52 18.14 -3.69
CA VAL A 203 7.70 18.21 -2.47
C VAL A 203 6.75 19.42 -2.45
N GLY A 204 7.20 20.58 -2.92
CA GLY A 204 6.36 21.77 -3.00
C GLY A 204 5.19 21.61 -3.95
N TRP A 205 5.42 20.99 -5.11
CA TRP A 205 4.36 20.68 -6.07
C TRP A 205 3.36 19.67 -5.47
N ILE A 206 3.86 18.61 -4.81
CA ILE A 206 3.03 17.57 -4.17
C ILE A 206 2.11 18.18 -3.11
N ALA A 207 2.64 19.06 -2.26
CA ALA A 207 1.86 19.71 -1.21
C ALA A 207 0.64 20.44 -1.79
N LEU A 208 0.87 21.26 -2.83
CA LEU A 208 -0.21 22.00 -3.51
C LEU A 208 -1.19 21.06 -4.22
N SER A 209 -0.69 20.05 -4.93
CA SER A 209 -1.49 19.07 -5.65
C SER A 209 -2.29 18.12 -4.72
N CYS A 210 -1.90 18.00 -3.45
CA CYS A 210 -2.67 17.35 -2.41
C CYS A 210 -3.67 18.30 -1.70
N GLY A 211 -3.79 19.54 -2.15
CA GLY A 211 -4.73 20.52 -1.60
C GLY A 211 -4.30 21.14 -0.27
N TYR A 212 -3.01 21.13 0.07
CA TYR A 212 -2.50 21.84 1.25
C TYR A 212 -2.19 23.29 0.93
N SER A 213 -2.51 24.19 1.86
CA SER A 213 -2.24 25.63 1.74
C SER A 213 -0.77 25.99 1.96
N SER A 214 0.01 25.10 2.55
CA SER A 214 1.45 25.28 2.78
C SER A 214 2.22 23.97 2.75
N VAL A 215 3.48 24.03 2.37
CA VAL A 215 4.39 22.87 2.38
C VAL A 215 4.62 22.37 3.81
N SER A 216 4.67 23.27 4.80
CA SER A 216 4.87 22.90 6.21
C SER A 216 3.71 22.05 6.74
N ALA A 217 2.48 22.46 6.47
CA ALA A 217 1.28 21.68 6.88
C ALA A 217 1.26 20.28 6.24
N PHE A 218 1.66 20.19 4.96
CA PHE A 218 1.81 18.90 4.29
C PHE A 218 2.88 18.03 4.96
N ILE A 219 4.09 18.59 5.25
CA ILE A 219 5.20 17.84 5.87
C ILE A 219 4.76 17.29 7.24
N GLU A 220 4.07 18.07 8.05
CA GLU A 220 3.57 17.64 9.36
C GLU A 220 2.61 16.45 9.25
N VAL A 221 1.61 16.55 8.37
CA VAL A 221 0.64 15.47 8.14
C VAL A 221 1.34 14.23 7.58
N PHE A 222 2.20 14.38 6.57
CA PHE A 222 2.92 13.27 5.97
C PHE A 222 3.79 12.55 7.02
N ARG A 223 4.53 13.31 7.86
CA ARG A 223 5.33 12.74 8.94
C ARG A 223 4.49 12.04 10.00
N ALA A 224 3.33 12.59 10.35
CA ALA A 224 2.42 11.97 11.33
C ALA A 224 1.93 10.58 10.86
N TRP A 225 1.74 10.38 9.56
CA TRP A 225 1.30 9.11 8.98
C TRP A 225 2.44 8.13 8.68
N THR A 226 3.61 8.62 8.26
CA THR A 226 4.71 7.78 7.74
C THR A 226 5.91 7.69 8.68
N GLY A 227 5.94 8.47 9.75
CA GLY A 227 7.09 8.59 10.66
C GLY A 227 8.28 9.36 10.06
N LYS A 228 8.24 9.72 8.76
CA LYS A 228 9.34 10.36 8.02
C LYS A 228 8.86 11.62 7.30
N THR A 229 9.76 12.57 7.08
CA THR A 229 9.46 13.70 6.19
C THR A 229 9.40 13.24 4.72
N PRO A 230 8.69 13.95 3.83
CA PRO A 230 8.66 13.62 2.40
C PRO A 230 10.06 13.53 1.77
N GLY A 231 10.98 14.40 2.16
CA GLY A 231 12.37 14.36 1.69
C GLY A 231 13.12 13.11 2.15
N GLN A 232 12.97 12.70 3.41
CA GLN A 232 13.55 11.46 3.94
C GLN A 232 12.93 10.21 3.28
N TRP A 233 11.65 10.29 2.94
CA TRP A 233 10.93 9.20 2.30
C TRP A 233 11.33 9.02 0.82
N ALA A 234 11.59 10.13 0.11
CA ALA A 234 11.97 10.14 -1.30
C ALA A 234 13.44 9.73 -1.57
N VAL A 235 14.28 9.59 -0.53
CA VAL A 235 15.68 9.16 -0.71
C VAL A 235 15.67 7.75 -1.33
N LYS A 236 16.11 7.67 -2.59
CA LYS A 236 16.35 6.41 -3.29
C LYS A 236 17.47 5.67 -2.58
N GLU A 237 17.16 4.57 -1.91
CA GLU A 237 18.21 3.70 -1.39
C GLU A 237 18.91 2.98 -2.55
N VAL A 238 20.21 2.81 -2.40
CA VAL A 238 21.06 2.07 -3.34
C VAL A 238 20.52 0.65 -3.49
N PRO A 239 20.37 0.12 -4.72
CA PRO A 239 19.91 -1.25 -4.94
C PRO A 239 20.82 -2.23 -4.19
N PHE A 240 20.21 -3.12 -3.40
CA PHE A 240 20.91 -4.22 -2.76
C PHE A 240 21.42 -5.19 -3.85
N GLY A 241 22.75 -5.28 -4.03
CA GLY A 241 23.37 -6.37 -4.77
C GLY A 241 23.81 -6.05 -6.20
N ARG A 242 24.77 -5.16 -6.36
CA ARG A 242 25.82 -5.32 -7.39
C ARG A 242 27.15 -5.55 -6.65
N ARG A 243 27.46 -6.79 -6.40
CA ARG A 243 28.82 -7.31 -6.28
C ARG A 243 28.91 -8.61 -7.05
#